data_21eded1913b07de9b97caa19806856ba
#
_entry.id   21eded1913b07de9b97caa19806856ba
#
_cell.length_a   1.000
_cell.length_b   1.000
_cell.length_c   1.000
_cell.angle_alpha   90.00
_cell.angle_beta   90.00
_cell.angle_gamma   90.00
#
_symmetry.space_group_name_H-M   'P 1'
#
loop_
_entity.id
_entity.type
_entity.pdbx_description
1 polymer ?
#
loop_
_entity_poly.entity_id
_entity_poly.type
_entity_poly.pdbx_seq_one_letter_code
_entity_poly.pdbx_strand_id
1 'polypeptide(L)'
;PIKSGYIYKLIQTVTGININLYGPYFSSTDKINKNIIYKGSVEPDKLPFEIQGDFGLIWDGDEIITCSGITGNYLRYNNPHKTSLFLVAGMPIIVWEHSAMRDFVENNGVGIVIDDLNSLEEKLLGVSDEEYISMKRNVKIISNKLREGYYTSTAIERALNKL
;
A
#
# COMPACT_ATOMS: atom_id res chain seq x y z
N PRO A 1 8.86 -18.23 4.40
CA PRO A 1 9.41 -16.97 3.89
C PRO A 1 8.68 -15.81 4.55
N ILE A 2 9.46 -14.87 5.10
CA ILE A 2 8.90 -13.69 5.76
C ILE A 2 8.44 -12.74 4.65
N LYS A 3 7.13 -12.54 4.54
CA LYS A 3 6.53 -11.70 3.49
C LYS A 3 6.89 -10.20 3.64
N SER A 4 7.18 -9.76 4.87
CA SER A 4 7.37 -8.36 5.23
C SER A 4 8.67 -8.13 5.99
N GLY A 5 9.75 -8.84 5.62
CA GLY A 5 11.07 -8.71 6.24
C GLY A 5 11.67 -7.32 6.05
N TYR A 6 11.35 -6.64 4.96
CA TYR A 6 11.76 -5.27 4.69
C TYR A 6 11.42 -4.27 5.82
N ILE A 7 10.37 -4.54 6.61
CA ILE A 7 9.95 -3.66 7.69
C ILE A 7 11.08 -3.41 8.69
N TYR A 8 11.83 -4.46 9.04
CA TYR A 8 12.93 -4.35 10.01
C TYR A 8 14.08 -3.46 9.53
N LYS A 9 14.28 -3.36 8.21
CA LYS A 9 15.25 -2.42 7.62
C LYS A 9 14.64 -1.02 7.52
N LEU A 10 13.40 -0.91 7.04
CA LEU A 10 12.70 0.37 6.87
C LEU A 10 12.60 1.16 8.17
N ILE A 11 12.25 0.52 9.28
CA ILE A 11 12.09 1.20 10.59
C ILE A 11 13.41 1.77 11.14
N GLN A 12 14.55 1.35 10.61
CA GLN A 12 15.86 1.88 10.98
C GLN A 12 16.27 3.10 10.14
N THR A 13 15.70 3.27 8.96
CA THR A 13 16.08 4.33 8.01
C THR A 13 15.15 5.55 8.09
N VAL A 14 13.89 5.36 8.46
CA VAL A 14 12.87 6.42 8.46
C VAL A 14 12.93 7.24 9.75
N THR A 15 12.98 8.58 9.61
CA THR A 15 13.08 9.51 10.74
C THR A 15 12.09 10.67 10.71
N GLY A 16 11.59 11.08 9.55
CA GLY A 16 10.75 12.28 9.34
C GLY A 16 9.27 11.95 9.12
N ILE A 17 8.89 10.69 8.95
CA ILE A 17 7.50 10.26 8.80
C ILE A 17 7.11 9.24 9.88
N ASN A 18 5.81 9.17 10.19
CA ASN A 18 5.27 8.17 11.11
C ASN A 18 4.83 6.92 10.35
N ILE A 19 5.13 5.73 10.87
CA ILE A 19 4.70 4.45 10.30
C ILE A 19 3.79 3.74 11.29
N ASN A 20 2.53 3.51 10.91
CA ASN A 20 1.60 2.66 11.63
C ASN A 20 1.73 1.22 11.12
N LEU A 21 2.14 0.30 11.97
CA LEU A 21 2.27 -1.13 11.66
C LEU A 21 1.06 -1.91 12.17
N TYR A 22 0.38 -2.59 11.25
CA TYR A 22 -0.74 -3.49 11.55
C TYR A 22 -0.38 -4.92 11.17
N GLY A 23 -0.74 -5.86 12.02
CA GLY A 23 -0.55 -7.28 11.77
C GLY A 23 -0.01 -8.03 12.99
N PRO A 24 -0.08 -9.36 12.99
CA PRO A 24 0.43 -10.19 14.07
C PRO A 24 1.97 -10.32 14.01
N TYR A 25 2.56 -10.71 15.12
CA TYR A 25 3.94 -11.19 15.22
C TYR A 25 5.04 -10.17 14.93
N PHE A 26 4.73 -8.87 14.89
CA PHE A 26 5.80 -7.88 14.88
C PHE A 26 6.44 -7.85 16.27
N SER A 27 7.73 -8.14 16.32
CA SER A 27 8.55 -8.00 17.52
C SER A 27 9.88 -7.35 17.12
N SER A 28 10.27 -6.34 17.84
CA SER A 28 11.61 -5.77 17.74
C SER A 28 12.26 -5.80 19.12
N THR A 29 13.45 -6.35 19.18
CA THR A 29 14.32 -6.30 20.37
C THR A 29 15.12 -5.01 20.44
N ASP A 30 15.21 -4.30 19.30
CA ASP A 30 15.94 -3.03 19.19
C ASP A 30 15.04 -1.87 19.65
N LYS A 31 15.67 -0.76 20.03
CA LYS A 31 14.95 0.48 20.30
C LYS A 31 14.19 0.89 19.03
N ILE A 32 12.89 0.66 19.04
CA ILE A 32 12.00 1.11 17.97
C ILE A 32 12.08 2.62 17.91
N ASN A 33 12.29 3.17 16.71
CA ASN A 33 12.22 4.59 16.47
C ASN A 33 10.85 5.11 16.95
N LYS A 34 10.82 6.26 17.64
CA LYS A 34 9.60 6.89 18.15
C LYS A 34 8.50 7.10 17.10
N ASN A 35 8.89 7.14 15.83
CA ASN A 35 7.99 7.33 14.69
C ASN A 35 7.29 6.03 14.25
N ILE A 36 7.64 4.88 14.87
CA ILE A 36 7.03 3.59 14.55
C ILE A 36 5.99 3.26 15.61
N ILE A 37 4.74 3.12 15.19
CA ILE A 37 3.61 2.84 16.06
C ILE A 37 3.04 1.46 15.71
N TYR A 38 3.33 0.47 16.55
CA TYR A 38 2.75 -0.86 16.38
C TYR A 38 1.32 -0.90 16.93
N LYS A 39 0.35 -1.14 16.07
CA LYS A 39 -1.09 -1.15 16.35
C LYS A 39 -1.62 -2.57 16.63
N GLY A 40 -0.79 -3.59 16.49
CA GLY A 40 -1.23 -4.97 16.66
C GLY A 40 -2.08 -5.52 15.52
N SER A 41 -2.79 -6.60 15.80
CA SER A 41 -3.65 -7.28 14.84
C SER A 41 -5.09 -6.81 14.98
N VAL A 42 -5.73 -6.50 13.86
CA VAL A 42 -7.14 -6.14 13.75
C VAL A 42 -7.83 -7.22 12.91
N GLU A 43 -9.07 -7.54 13.22
CA GLU A 43 -9.88 -8.47 12.46
C GLU A 43 -10.08 -7.97 11.02
N PRO A 44 -9.99 -8.86 10.00
CA PRO A 44 -9.99 -8.45 8.60
C PRO A 44 -11.19 -7.61 8.16
N ASP A 45 -12.36 -7.88 8.69
CA ASP A 45 -13.60 -7.15 8.39
C ASP A 45 -13.67 -5.76 9.05
N LYS A 46 -12.96 -5.54 10.14
CA LYS A 46 -12.85 -4.26 10.84
C LYS A 46 -11.70 -3.41 10.33
N LEU A 47 -10.65 -4.05 9.78
CA LEU A 47 -9.42 -3.37 9.38
C LEU A 47 -9.65 -2.17 8.43
N PRO A 48 -10.56 -2.20 7.42
CA PRO A 48 -10.81 -1.04 6.57
C PRO A 48 -11.34 0.20 7.29
N PHE A 49 -11.91 0.03 8.50
CA PHE A 49 -12.47 1.12 9.31
C PHE A 49 -11.53 1.59 10.42
N GLU A 50 -10.57 0.75 10.80
CA GLU A 50 -9.66 1.03 11.92
C GLU A 50 -8.27 1.46 11.48
N ILE A 51 -7.90 1.13 10.22
CA ILE A 51 -6.57 1.47 9.70
C ILE A 51 -6.42 2.98 9.56
N GLN A 52 -5.30 3.52 10.05
CA GLN A 52 -5.02 4.96 10.08
C GLN A 52 -3.71 5.27 9.38
N GLY A 53 -3.70 6.36 8.60
CA GLY A 53 -2.53 6.86 7.88
C GLY A 53 -2.94 7.73 6.72
N ASP A 54 -1.98 8.48 6.19
CA ASP A 54 -2.17 9.30 5.00
C ASP A 54 -2.00 8.48 3.72
N PHE A 55 -1.10 7.50 3.74
CA PHE A 55 -0.82 6.59 2.63
C PHE A 55 -0.77 5.13 3.10
N GLY A 56 -1.08 4.21 2.18
CA GLY A 56 -0.95 2.77 2.37
C GLY A 56 0.21 2.19 1.56
N LEU A 57 1.21 1.60 2.22
CA LEU A 57 2.37 1.01 1.55
C LEU A 57 2.10 -0.42 1.07
N ILE A 58 2.32 -0.64 -0.22
CA ILE A 58 2.26 -1.96 -0.86
C ILE A 58 3.67 -2.38 -1.26
N TRP A 59 4.28 -3.16 -0.40
CA TRP A 59 5.63 -3.68 -0.55
C TRP A 59 5.71 -5.07 0.03
N ASP A 60 6.47 -5.97 -0.56
CA ASP A 60 6.70 -7.33 -0.08
C ASP A 60 8.16 -7.75 -0.31
N GLY A 61 8.65 -8.67 0.53
CA GLY A 61 10.02 -9.19 0.48
C GLY A 61 10.86 -8.75 1.66
N ASP A 62 12.16 -8.97 1.56
CA ASP A 62 13.12 -8.76 2.66
C ASP A 62 13.98 -7.49 2.48
N GLU A 63 13.88 -6.84 1.30
CA GLU A 63 14.73 -5.73 0.93
C GLU A 63 13.94 -4.41 0.81
N ILE A 64 14.63 -3.30 1.10
CA ILE A 64 14.08 -1.95 0.94
C ILE A 64 14.41 -1.33 -0.43
N ILE A 65 15.45 -1.84 -1.11
CA ILE A 65 15.87 -1.34 -2.43
C ILE A 65 15.04 -1.92 -3.58
N THR A 66 14.33 -3.00 -3.36
CA THR A 66 13.44 -3.64 -4.35
C THR A 66 12.53 -4.64 -3.65
N CYS A 67 11.36 -4.90 -4.25
CA CYS A 67 10.54 -6.03 -3.82
C CYS A 67 11.21 -7.34 -4.23
N SER A 68 11.77 -8.05 -3.26
CA SER A 68 12.62 -9.23 -3.47
C SER A 68 11.98 -10.56 -3.06
N GLY A 69 12.64 -11.66 -3.44
CA GLY A 69 12.17 -13.00 -3.12
C GLY A 69 10.90 -13.40 -3.85
N ILE A 70 10.31 -14.53 -3.48
CA ILE A 70 9.11 -15.06 -4.14
C ILE A 70 7.92 -14.10 -3.98
N THR A 71 7.69 -13.60 -2.78
CA THR A 71 6.54 -12.71 -2.49
C THR A 71 6.70 -11.33 -3.11
N GLY A 72 7.90 -10.75 -3.10
CA GLY A 72 8.18 -9.47 -3.73
C GLY A 72 8.08 -9.55 -5.25
N ASN A 73 8.68 -10.56 -5.87
CA ASN A 73 8.56 -10.77 -7.32
C ASN A 73 7.13 -11.04 -7.77
N TYR A 74 6.29 -11.62 -6.92
CA TYR A 74 4.88 -11.87 -7.24
C TYR A 74 4.09 -10.56 -7.44
N LEU A 75 4.50 -9.44 -6.84
CA LEU A 75 3.87 -8.13 -7.07
C LEU A 75 3.93 -7.66 -8.54
N ARG A 76 4.83 -8.21 -9.35
CA ARG A 76 4.89 -7.94 -10.80
C ARG A 76 3.66 -8.43 -11.56
N TYR A 77 2.91 -9.35 -10.99
CA TYR A 77 1.84 -10.08 -11.68
C TYR A 77 0.49 -10.00 -10.97
N ASN A 78 0.47 -9.70 -9.66
CA ASN A 78 -0.76 -9.75 -8.88
C ASN A 78 -1.25 -8.37 -8.43
N ASN A 79 -2.54 -8.30 -8.15
CA ASN A 79 -3.16 -7.22 -7.40
C ASN A 79 -3.33 -7.68 -5.94
N PRO A 80 -2.47 -7.25 -5.01
CA PRO A 80 -2.56 -7.70 -3.63
C PRO A 80 -3.78 -7.11 -2.92
N HIS A 81 -4.39 -7.87 -2.01
CA HIS A 81 -5.55 -7.42 -1.21
C HIS A 81 -5.31 -6.10 -0.47
N LYS A 82 -4.06 -5.79 -0.10
CA LYS A 82 -3.69 -4.51 0.51
C LYS A 82 -4.08 -3.30 -0.35
N THR A 83 -4.05 -3.43 -1.69
CA THR A 83 -4.49 -2.38 -2.62
C THR A 83 -5.94 -1.98 -2.36
N SER A 84 -6.84 -2.96 -2.41
CA SER A 84 -8.27 -2.70 -2.17
C SER A 84 -8.52 -2.23 -0.73
N LEU A 85 -7.82 -2.79 0.24
CA LEU A 85 -7.92 -2.41 1.65
C LEU A 85 -7.65 -0.91 1.85
N PHE A 86 -6.50 -0.43 1.40
CA PHE A 86 -6.12 0.97 1.59
C PHE A 86 -7.03 1.92 0.80
N LEU A 87 -7.37 1.58 -0.44
CA LEU A 87 -8.27 2.41 -1.25
C LEU A 87 -9.68 2.50 -0.64
N VAL A 88 -10.21 1.38 -0.08
CA VAL A 88 -11.52 1.37 0.62
C VAL A 88 -11.45 2.15 1.92
N ALA A 89 -10.31 2.12 2.63
CA ALA A 89 -10.05 2.95 3.80
C ALA A 89 -9.85 4.45 3.47
N GLY A 90 -9.87 4.80 2.18
CA GLY A 90 -9.73 6.19 1.73
C GLY A 90 -8.30 6.70 1.70
N MET A 91 -7.31 5.82 1.65
CA MET A 91 -5.89 6.16 1.60
C MET A 91 -5.33 6.03 0.19
N PRO A 92 -4.64 7.05 -0.35
CA PRO A 92 -3.74 6.89 -1.48
C PRO A 92 -2.70 5.80 -1.20
N ILE A 93 -2.22 5.13 -2.25
CA ILE A 93 -1.32 3.99 -2.10
C ILE A 93 0.08 4.29 -2.64
N ILE A 94 1.06 3.64 -2.04
CA ILE A 94 2.44 3.65 -2.50
C ILE A 94 2.74 2.28 -3.05
N VAL A 95 3.17 2.22 -4.30
CA VAL A 95 3.48 0.96 -4.98
C VAL A 95 4.89 0.96 -5.55
N TRP A 96 5.47 -0.22 -5.64
CA TRP A 96 6.75 -0.41 -6.32
C TRP A 96 6.60 -0.21 -7.83
N GLU A 97 7.60 0.43 -8.48
CA GLU A 97 7.56 0.79 -9.90
C GLU A 97 7.40 -0.41 -10.85
N HIS A 98 7.86 -1.59 -10.45
CA HIS A 98 7.68 -2.82 -11.22
C HIS A 98 6.45 -3.65 -10.81
N SER A 99 5.58 -3.11 -9.97
CA SER A 99 4.33 -3.74 -9.58
C SER A 99 3.32 -3.72 -10.73
N ALA A 100 2.52 -4.79 -10.86
CA ALA A 100 1.37 -4.83 -11.77
C ALA A 100 0.34 -3.71 -11.48
N MET A 101 0.40 -3.09 -10.30
CA MET A 101 -0.49 -2.00 -9.92
C MET A 101 0.02 -0.61 -10.34
N ARG A 102 1.23 -0.49 -10.88
CA ARG A 102 1.82 0.79 -11.29
C ARG A 102 0.89 1.59 -12.20
N ASP A 103 0.54 1.02 -13.36
CA ASP A 103 -0.29 1.71 -14.36
C ASP A 103 -1.67 2.09 -13.80
N PHE A 104 -2.23 1.24 -12.93
CA PHE A 104 -3.48 1.54 -12.26
C PHE A 104 -3.36 2.77 -11.37
N VAL A 105 -2.28 2.87 -10.60
CA VAL A 105 -2.02 4.00 -9.69
C VAL A 105 -1.82 5.29 -10.46
N GLU A 106 -0.96 5.26 -11.47
CA GLU A 106 -0.63 6.43 -12.31
C GLU A 106 -1.86 6.92 -13.10
N ASN A 107 -2.56 6.01 -13.81
CA ASN A 107 -3.70 6.36 -14.65
C ASN A 107 -4.92 6.86 -13.87
N ASN A 108 -5.08 6.44 -12.61
CA ASN A 108 -6.19 6.89 -11.77
C ASN A 108 -5.77 8.00 -10.80
N GLY A 109 -4.49 8.34 -10.69
CA GLY A 109 -3.99 9.34 -9.76
C GLY A 109 -4.34 9.03 -8.30
N VAL A 110 -4.20 7.77 -7.88
CA VAL A 110 -4.61 7.28 -6.54
C VAL A 110 -3.43 7.00 -5.61
N GLY A 111 -2.25 7.50 -5.93
CA GLY A 111 -1.06 7.27 -5.12
C GLY A 111 0.22 7.64 -5.84
N ILE A 112 1.33 7.14 -5.33
CA ILE A 112 2.67 7.38 -5.84
C ILE A 112 3.38 6.07 -6.17
N VAL A 113 4.29 6.15 -7.12
CA VAL A 113 5.17 5.04 -7.54
C VAL A 113 6.58 5.33 -7.07
N ILE A 114 7.21 4.34 -6.46
CA ILE A 114 8.59 4.43 -5.97
C ILE A 114 9.42 3.25 -6.48
N ASP A 115 10.70 3.48 -6.69
CA ASP A 115 11.68 2.47 -7.10
C ASP A 115 12.24 1.72 -5.90
N ASP A 116 12.55 2.42 -4.82
CA ASP A 116 13.02 1.86 -3.56
C ASP A 116 12.47 2.60 -2.33
N LEU A 117 12.56 1.95 -1.15
CA LEU A 117 12.07 2.54 0.11
C LEU A 117 13.04 3.54 0.75
N ASN A 118 14.28 3.68 0.26
CA ASN A 118 15.17 4.74 0.75
C ASN A 118 14.66 6.11 0.33
N SER A 119 13.99 6.20 -0.82
CA SER A 119 13.37 7.42 -1.34
C SER A 119 12.00 7.73 -0.71
N LEU A 120 11.44 6.82 0.10
CA LEU A 120 10.07 6.91 0.62
C LEU A 120 9.80 8.21 1.37
N GLU A 121 10.68 8.58 2.30
CA GLU A 121 10.53 9.77 3.14
C GLU A 121 10.58 11.04 2.29
N GLU A 122 11.57 11.17 1.40
CA GLU A 122 11.70 12.29 0.47
C GLU A 122 10.47 12.43 -0.43
N LYS A 123 10.01 11.32 -1.02
CA LYS A 123 8.83 11.30 -1.90
C LYS A 123 7.57 11.73 -1.17
N LEU A 124 7.36 11.26 0.06
CA LEU A 124 6.18 11.62 0.84
C LEU A 124 6.19 13.09 1.31
N LEU A 125 7.34 13.57 1.76
CA LEU A 125 7.51 14.96 2.18
C LEU A 125 7.46 15.94 0.99
N GLY A 126 7.74 15.46 -0.22
CA GLY A 126 7.64 16.23 -1.46
C GLY A 126 6.22 16.35 -2.03
N VAL A 127 5.25 15.59 -1.53
CA VAL A 127 3.85 15.69 -1.98
C VAL A 127 3.24 16.98 -1.47
N SER A 128 2.78 17.82 -2.38
CA SER A 128 2.06 19.06 -2.02
C SER A 128 0.64 18.77 -1.50
N ASP A 129 0.08 19.73 -0.76
CA ASP A 129 -1.31 19.62 -0.26
C ASP A 129 -2.31 19.48 -1.41
N GLU A 130 -2.10 20.17 -2.54
CA GLU A 130 -2.94 20.08 -3.73
C GLU A 130 -2.90 18.68 -4.35
N GLU A 131 -1.72 18.09 -4.48
CA GLU A 131 -1.55 16.73 -5.01
C GLU A 131 -2.21 15.71 -4.08
N TYR A 132 -2.00 15.82 -2.78
CA TYR A 132 -2.63 14.94 -1.80
C TYR A 132 -4.15 15.02 -1.85
N ILE A 133 -4.73 16.23 -1.86
CA ILE A 133 -6.17 16.45 -1.98
C ILE A 133 -6.71 15.85 -3.28
N SER A 134 -5.98 16.01 -4.39
CA SER A 134 -6.33 15.41 -5.68
C SER A 134 -6.37 13.88 -5.60
N MET A 135 -5.31 13.26 -5.05
CA MET A 135 -5.28 11.80 -4.83
C MET A 135 -6.45 11.34 -3.97
N LYS A 136 -6.76 12.04 -2.87
CA LYS A 136 -7.90 11.70 -1.99
C LYS A 136 -9.25 11.73 -2.72
N ARG A 137 -9.47 12.71 -3.61
CA ARG A 137 -10.69 12.75 -4.45
C ARG A 137 -10.78 11.54 -5.36
N ASN A 138 -9.69 11.19 -6.03
CA ASN A 138 -9.61 10.05 -6.92
C ASN A 138 -9.80 8.72 -6.15
N VAL A 139 -9.17 8.58 -4.98
CA VAL A 139 -9.36 7.42 -4.10
C VAL A 139 -10.83 7.26 -3.71
N LYS A 140 -11.55 8.34 -3.41
CA LYS A 140 -12.98 8.28 -3.10
C LYS A 140 -13.79 7.68 -4.26
N ILE A 141 -13.48 8.04 -5.51
CA ILE A 141 -14.15 7.50 -6.71
C ILE A 141 -13.86 5.99 -6.82
N ILE A 142 -12.61 5.59 -6.68
CA ILE A 142 -12.21 4.17 -6.76
C ILE A 142 -12.80 3.37 -5.58
N SER A 143 -12.79 3.92 -4.38
CA SER A 143 -13.40 3.30 -3.18
C SER A 143 -14.89 2.98 -3.39
N ASN A 144 -15.65 3.89 -3.96
CA ASN A 144 -17.06 3.64 -4.29
C ASN A 144 -17.21 2.48 -5.29
N LYS A 145 -16.44 2.49 -6.39
CA LYS A 145 -16.42 1.40 -7.37
C LYS A 145 -16.08 0.04 -6.74
N LEU A 146 -15.11 0.02 -5.81
CA LEU A 146 -14.73 -1.20 -5.09
C LEU A 146 -15.90 -1.72 -4.21
N ARG A 147 -16.55 -0.83 -3.47
CA ARG A 147 -17.69 -1.16 -2.59
C ARG A 147 -18.90 -1.65 -3.35
N GLU A 148 -19.14 -1.14 -4.56
CA GLU A 148 -20.24 -1.52 -5.45
C GLU A 148 -19.93 -2.80 -6.27
N GLY A 149 -18.76 -3.39 -6.14
CA GLY A 149 -18.36 -4.58 -6.88
C GLY A 149 -18.10 -4.33 -8.38
N TYR A 150 -17.92 -3.07 -8.79
CA TYR A 150 -17.77 -2.66 -10.20
C TYR A 150 -16.73 -3.48 -10.97
N TYR A 151 -15.55 -3.70 -10.40
CA TYR A 151 -14.47 -4.40 -11.08
C TYR A 151 -14.80 -5.87 -11.32
N THR A 152 -15.43 -6.53 -10.34
CA THR A 152 -15.87 -7.93 -10.45
C THR A 152 -16.98 -8.08 -11.46
N SER A 153 -18.01 -7.24 -11.39
CA SER A 153 -19.14 -7.24 -12.34
C SER A 153 -18.66 -7.02 -13.77
N THR A 154 -17.81 -5.99 -13.97
CA THR A 154 -17.25 -5.69 -15.30
C THR A 154 -16.41 -6.85 -15.85
N ALA A 155 -15.62 -7.55 -15.00
CA ALA A 155 -14.85 -8.69 -15.43
C ALA A 155 -15.74 -9.85 -15.87
N ILE A 156 -16.82 -10.14 -15.12
CA ILE A 156 -17.80 -11.17 -15.46
C ILE A 156 -18.51 -10.83 -16.78
N GLU A 157 -19.01 -9.61 -16.93
CA GLU A 157 -19.68 -9.15 -18.15
C GLU A 157 -18.77 -9.29 -19.39
N ARG A 158 -17.51 -8.88 -19.26
CA ARG A 158 -16.53 -9.03 -20.35
C ARG A 158 -16.24 -10.49 -20.69
N ALA A 159 -16.25 -11.38 -19.72
CA ALA A 159 -16.05 -12.81 -19.95
C ALA A 159 -17.26 -13.41 -20.69
N LEU A 160 -18.48 -13.09 -20.25
CA LEU A 160 -19.71 -13.56 -20.88
C LEU A 160 -19.88 -13.05 -22.34
N ASN A 161 -19.47 -11.82 -22.62
CA ASN A 161 -19.54 -11.26 -23.98
C ASN A 161 -18.51 -11.84 -24.96
N LYS A 162 -17.60 -12.69 -24.51
CA LYS A 162 -16.62 -13.40 -25.35
C LYS A 162 -17.00 -14.85 -25.64
N LEU A 163 -18.08 -15.32 -25.03
CA LEU A 163 -18.67 -16.65 -25.28
C LEU A 163 -19.69 -16.58 -26.40
#